data_1dafcdf305a69174db7ba831c2ee1e58
#
_entry.id   1dafcdf305a69174db7ba831c2ee1e58
#
_cell.length_a   1.000
_cell.length_b   1.000
_cell.length_c   1.000
_cell.angle_alpha   90.00
_cell.angle_beta   90.00
_cell.angle_gamma   90.00
#
_symmetry.space_group_name_H-M   'P 1'
#
loop_
_entity.id
_entity.type
_entity.pdbx_description
1 polymer ?
#
loop_
_entity_poly.entity_id
_entity_poly.type
_entity_poly.pdbx_seq_one_letter_code
_entity_poly.pdbx_strand_id
1 'polypeptide(L)'
;MVSRANSAIFRRFMSILVDGATRVICQGITGAAGSFHTKGCLDYGTQMVGGVTPGKGGTKDANGLPVFNTVHDAVKHTGATATMIFVPPPFAADSILEAADAGISIVCCITEGIPVQDMVRTRSRLDDCYPHATLIGPNCPGVITPGKRLPDGKGFIGGCKIGIMPGYIHTHRSDAPSGCAVGIISRSGTLTYEAVWQTSMLGIGQSTCLGIGGDPVKGINFIDALSMFNADQETDGVIMIGEIGGQDETDAGRWIQAHMKKPVAAFIAGQTAPKGKRMGHAGAIIGGANDTAQAKMESLRHCGVLVAESPADLGRSIATAIGLKMAASSSAL
;
A
#
# COMPACT_ATOMS: atom_id res chain seq x y z
N MET A 1 -1.49 -43.94 -19.46
CA MET A 1 -0.69 -42.76 -19.06
C MET A 1 -1.67 -41.63 -18.77
N VAL A 2 -1.98 -41.40 -17.49
CA VAL A 2 -3.03 -40.45 -17.06
C VAL A 2 -2.32 -39.20 -16.60
N SER A 3 -2.51 -38.10 -17.36
CA SER A 3 -2.08 -36.75 -17.01
C SER A 3 -2.84 -36.32 -15.77
N ARG A 4 -2.15 -36.15 -14.65
CA ARG A 4 -2.68 -35.44 -13.46
C ARG A 4 -2.66 -33.96 -13.76
N ALA A 5 -3.82 -33.42 -14.11
CA ALA A 5 -4.05 -32.00 -14.11
C ALA A 5 -3.98 -31.49 -12.65
N ASN A 6 -2.99 -30.67 -12.36
CA ASN A 6 -2.93 -29.88 -11.13
C ASN A 6 -4.07 -28.86 -11.17
N SER A 7 -5.16 -29.17 -10.50
CA SER A 7 -6.17 -28.16 -10.16
C SER A 7 -5.62 -27.29 -9.03
N ALA A 8 -4.85 -26.28 -9.38
CA ALA A 8 -4.62 -25.17 -8.48
C ALA A 8 -6.00 -24.58 -8.16
N ILE A 9 -6.46 -24.77 -6.93
CA ILE A 9 -7.62 -24.08 -6.40
C ILE A 9 -7.26 -22.60 -6.42
N PHE A 10 -7.70 -21.89 -7.45
CA PHE A 10 -7.71 -20.44 -7.46
C PHE A 10 -8.60 -20.00 -6.28
N ARG A 11 -8.01 -19.76 -5.13
CA ARG A 11 -8.65 -18.95 -4.10
C ARG A 11 -8.99 -17.63 -4.78
N ARG A 12 -10.25 -17.34 -4.91
CA ARG A 12 -10.78 -16.08 -5.43
C ARG A 12 -10.38 -15.02 -4.40
N PHE A 13 -9.20 -14.44 -4.56
CA PHE A 13 -8.80 -13.29 -3.77
C PHE A 13 -9.72 -12.15 -4.16
N MET A 14 -10.42 -11.58 -3.18
CA MET A 14 -11.30 -10.42 -3.36
C MET A 14 -10.51 -9.11 -3.24
N SER A 15 -9.19 -9.15 -3.36
CA SER A 15 -8.29 -8.01 -3.19
C SER A 15 -6.87 -8.37 -3.62
N ILE A 16 -6.03 -7.35 -3.84
CA ILE A 16 -4.60 -7.54 -4.04
C ILE A 16 -3.86 -7.59 -2.69
N LEU A 17 -2.84 -8.43 -2.58
CA LEU A 17 -1.87 -8.56 -1.48
C LEU A 17 -2.44 -9.07 -0.13
N VAL A 18 -3.49 -8.43 0.43
CA VAL A 18 -3.98 -8.73 1.78
C VAL A 18 -5.51 -8.79 1.82
N ASP A 19 -6.05 -9.65 2.68
CA ASP A 19 -7.48 -9.85 2.90
C ASP A 19 -7.79 -10.17 4.37
N GLY A 20 -9.07 -10.43 4.69
CA GLY A 20 -9.51 -10.77 6.04
C GLY A 20 -8.92 -12.08 6.60
N ALA A 21 -8.29 -12.93 5.78
CA ALA A 21 -7.62 -14.15 6.22
C ALA A 21 -6.12 -13.93 6.52
N THR A 22 -5.58 -12.76 6.17
CA THR A 22 -4.16 -12.44 6.35
C THR A 22 -3.80 -12.36 7.84
N ARG A 23 -2.85 -13.19 8.27
CA ARG A 23 -2.38 -13.27 9.67
C ARG A 23 -1.14 -12.41 9.83
N VAL A 24 -1.23 -11.37 10.66
CA VAL A 24 -0.24 -10.29 10.74
C VAL A 24 0.50 -10.34 12.07
N ILE A 25 1.82 -10.19 12.02
CA ILE A 25 2.65 -9.89 13.19
C ILE A 25 3.24 -8.47 13.10
N CYS A 26 3.68 -7.93 14.24
CA CYS A 26 4.38 -6.65 14.29
C CYS A 26 5.81 -6.83 14.79
N GLN A 27 6.81 -6.49 14.00
CA GLN A 27 8.20 -6.37 14.45
C GLN A 27 8.40 -5.01 15.11
N GLY A 28 8.91 -5.01 16.35
CA GLY A 28 8.96 -3.84 17.19
C GLY A 28 7.65 -3.60 17.98
N ILE A 29 6.85 -4.64 18.23
CA ILE A 29 5.51 -4.55 18.85
C ILE A 29 5.49 -3.89 20.21
N THR A 30 6.56 -4.01 21.01
CA THR A 30 6.64 -3.39 22.34
C THR A 30 7.10 -1.94 22.34
N GLY A 31 7.47 -1.40 21.17
CA GLY A 31 7.75 0.02 20.98
C GLY A 31 6.46 0.84 20.91
N ALA A 32 6.54 2.14 21.22
CA ALA A 32 5.36 3.02 21.26
C ALA A 32 4.58 3.01 19.91
N ALA A 33 5.27 3.17 18.79
CA ALA A 33 4.64 3.15 17.47
C ALA A 33 4.08 1.76 17.12
N GLY A 34 4.87 0.69 17.33
CA GLY A 34 4.44 -0.69 17.07
C GLY A 34 3.18 -1.05 17.85
N SER A 35 3.16 -0.75 19.16
CA SER A 35 2.00 -1.01 20.04
C SER A 35 0.76 -0.21 19.62
N PHE A 36 0.92 1.10 19.35
CA PHE A 36 -0.18 1.97 18.95
C PHE A 36 -0.83 1.51 17.63
N HIS A 37 -0.01 1.24 16.61
CA HIS A 37 -0.54 0.83 15.31
C HIS A 37 -1.06 -0.62 15.30
N THR A 38 -0.51 -1.50 16.14
CA THR A 38 -1.06 -2.83 16.40
C THR A 38 -2.49 -2.73 16.93
N LYS A 39 -2.72 -1.84 17.91
CA LYS A 39 -4.08 -1.58 18.40
C LYS A 39 -5.01 -1.10 17.29
N GLY A 40 -4.57 -0.15 16.47
CA GLY A 40 -5.36 0.34 15.34
C GLY A 40 -5.67 -0.73 14.27
N CYS A 41 -4.82 -1.74 14.12
CA CYS A 41 -5.08 -2.90 13.26
C CYS A 41 -6.10 -3.86 13.91
N LEU A 42 -5.97 -4.12 15.22
CA LEU A 42 -6.95 -4.91 15.98
C LEU A 42 -8.34 -4.27 15.97
N ASP A 43 -8.42 -2.96 16.25
CA ASP A 43 -9.68 -2.20 16.24
C ASP A 43 -10.35 -2.21 14.85
N TYR A 44 -9.55 -2.33 13.80
CA TYR A 44 -10.04 -2.49 12.42
C TYR A 44 -10.58 -3.89 12.11
N GLY A 45 -10.20 -4.89 12.88
CA GLY A 45 -10.55 -6.29 12.64
C GLY A 45 -9.49 -7.10 11.90
N THR A 46 -8.28 -6.56 11.72
CA THR A 46 -7.13 -7.29 11.17
C THR A 46 -6.74 -8.44 12.12
N GLN A 47 -6.45 -9.61 11.58
CA GLN A 47 -5.97 -10.76 12.35
C GLN A 47 -4.52 -10.53 12.83
N MET A 48 -4.35 -9.67 13.84
CA MET A 48 -3.06 -9.52 14.52
C MET A 48 -2.84 -10.73 15.43
N VAL A 49 -1.81 -11.52 15.16
CA VAL A 49 -1.58 -12.82 15.82
C VAL A 49 -0.40 -12.82 16.78
N GLY A 50 0.37 -11.75 16.85
CA GLY A 50 1.51 -11.60 17.74
C GLY A 50 2.49 -10.53 17.27
N GLY A 51 3.67 -10.52 17.84
CA GLY A 51 4.75 -9.64 17.41
C GLY A 51 6.12 -10.09 17.88
N VAL A 52 7.13 -9.39 17.42
CA VAL A 52 8.54 -9.70 17.67
C VAL A 52 9.22 -8.52 18.35
N THR A 53 9.90 -8.80 19.45
CA THR A 53 10.88 -7.91 20.08
C THR A 53 11.95 -8.78 20.70
N PRO A 54 13.19 -8.78 20.20
CA PRO A 54 14.29 -9.55 20.77
C PRO A 54 14.48 -9.31 22.26
N GLY A 55 14.66 -10.38 23.01
CA GLY A 55 14.82 -10.33 24.48
C GLY A 55 13.52 -10.19 25.28
N LYS A 56 12.34 -10.09 24.61
CA LYS A 56 11.02 -10.03 25.28
C LYS A 56 10.10 -11.20 24.93
N GLY A 57 10.64 -12.25 24.32
CA GLY A 57 9.90 -13.48 24.02
C GLY A 57 9.28 -14.10 25.27
N GLY A 58 8.07 -14.68 25.12
CA GLY A 58 7.31 -15.28 26.22
C GLY A 58 6.47 -14.29 27.03
N THR A 59 6.54 -12.97 26.73
CA THR A 59 5.67 -11.93 27.33
C THR A 59 4.46 -11.66 26.44
N LYS A 60 3.59 -10.74 26.92
CA LYS A 60 2.52 -10.16 26.11
C LYS A 60 2.77 -8.66 25.93
N ASP A 61 2.35 -8.13 24.76
CA ASP A 61 2.36 -6.69 24.51
C ASP A 61 1.22 -5.98 25.27
N ALA A 62 1.13 -4.66 25.14
CA ALA A 62 0.08 -3.86 25.77
C ALA A 62 -1.35 -4.19 25.25
N ASN A 63 -1.48 -4.86 24.12
CA ASN A 63 -2.76 -5.30 23.55
C ASN A 63 -3.08 -6.77 23.86
N GLY A 64 -2.25 -7.44 24.67
CA GLY A 64 -2.43 -8.83 25.09
C GLY A 64 -1.92 -9.88 24.10
N LEU A 65 -1.28 -9.47 23.00
CA LEU A 65 -0.73 -10.37 21.98
C LEU A 65 0.59 -11.02 22.45
N PRO A 66 0.87 -12.26 22.05
CA PRO A 66 2.14 -12.92 22.38
C PRO A 66 3.32 -12.22 21.69
N VAL A 67 4.42 -12.09 22.42
CA VAL A 67 5.69 -11.54 21.94
C VAL A 67 6.70 -12.66 21.76
N PHE A 68 7.40 -12.68 20.64
CA PHE A 68 8.44 -13.65 20.29
C PHE A 68 9.80 -12.97 20.19
N ASN A 69 10.88 -13.74 20.29
CA ASN A 69 12.24 -13.22 20.10
C ASN A 69 12.63 -13.10 18.64
N THR A 70 12.07 -13.96 17.78
CA THR A 70 12.38 -14.03 16.34
C THR A 70 11.11 -14.12 15.51
N VAL A 71 11.20 -13.73 14.23
CA VAL A 71 10.09 -13.91 13.27
C VAL A 71 9.83 -15.39 13.02
N HIS A 72 10.88 -16.20 13.00
CA HIS A 72 10.76 -17.66 12.82
C HIS A 72 9.90 -18.29 13.91
N ASP A 73 10.15 -17.96 15.19
CA ASP A 73 9.32 -18.43 16.30
C ASP A 73 7.88 -17.93 16.20
N ALA A 74 7.70 -16.67 15.82
CA ALA A 74 6.37 -16.11 15.62
C ALA A 74 5.58 -16.85 14.53
N VAL A 75 6.18 -17.07 13.36
CA VAL A 75 5.56 -17.82 12.25
C VAL A 75 5.22 -19.24 12.67
N LYS A 76 6.15 -19.95 13.31
CA LYS A 76 5.96 -21.33 13.77
C LYS A 76 4.77 -21.48 14.72
N HIS A 77 4.57 -20.52 15.63
CA HIS A 77 3.52 -20.61 16.63
C HIS A 77 2.19 -20.01 16.19
N THR A 78 2.21 -19.05 15.26
CA THR A 78 1.01 -18.30 14.89
C THR A 78 0.54 -18.55 13.46
N GLY A 79 1.37 -19.11 12.59
CA GLY A 79 1.08 -19.22 11.16
C GLY A 79 0.95 -17.86 10.48
N ALA A 80 1.71 -16.85 10.94
CA ALA A 80 1.70 -15.51 10.34
C ALA A 80 2.16 -15.55 8.88
N THR A 81 1.48 -14.81 8.02
CA THR A 81 1.77 -14.68 6.59
C THR A 81 2.21 -13.27 6.20
N ALA A 82 1.99 -12.31 7.08
CA ALA A 82 2.36 -10.92 6.88
C ALA A 82 3.02 -10.31 8.11
N THR A 83 3.86 -9.32 7.91
CA THR A 83 4.45 -8.53 9.01
C THR A 83 4.38 -7.04 8.71
N MET A 84 4.23 -6.22 9.76
CA MET A 84 4.51 -4.78 9.72
C MET A 84 5.74 -4.47 10.57
N ILE A 85 6.64 -3.63 10.05
CA ILE A 85 7.94 -3.34 10.67
C ILE A 85 7.96 -1.91 11.19
N PHE A 86 8.16 -1.77 12.50
CA PHE A 86 8.32 -0.50 13.23
C PHE A 86 9.65 -0.43 14.00
N VAL A 87 10.62 -1.23 13.60
CA VAL A 87 11.95 -1.19 14.22
C VAL A 87 12.72 0.07 13.80
N PRO A 88 13.69 0.55 14.62
CA PRO A 88 14.53 1.69 14.23
C PRO A 88 15.29 1.47 12.91
N PRO A 89 15.58 2.54 12.15
CA PRO A 89 16.20 2.45 10.81
C PRO A 89 17.44 1.56 10.70
N PRO A 90 18.38 1.57 11.66
CA PRO A 90 19.58 0.72 11.56
C PRO A 90 19.32 -0.79 11.57
N PHE A 91 18.13 -1.21 12.02
CA PHE A 91 17.76 -2.63 12.15
C PHE A 91 16.67 -3.06 11.16
N ALA A 92 16.10 -2.11 10.40
CA ALA A 92 14.94 -2.39 9.56
C ALA A 92 15.28 -3.28 8.36
N ALA A 93 16.47 -3.10 7.76
CA ALA A 93 16.95 -3.94 6.67
C ALA A 93 17.07 -5.42 7.09
N ASP A 94 17.66 -5.68 8.24
CA ASP A 94 17.78 -7.03 8.79
C ASP A 94 16.40 -7.61 9.14
N SER A 95 15.48 -6.78 9.67
CA SER A 95 14.11 -7.18 9.97
C SER A 95 13.31 -7.58 8.73
N ILE A 96 13.56 -6.92 7.58
CA ILE A 96 12.96 -7.30 6.29
C ILE A 96 13.46 -8.67 5.86
N LEU A 97 14.78 -8.89 5.93
CA LEU A 97 15.38 -10.17 5.53
C LEU A 97 15.01 -11.32 6.47
N GLU A 98 14.95 -11.07 7.77
CA GLU A 98 14.48 -12.06 8.76
C GLU A 98 13.03 -12.50 8.46
N ALA A 99 12.17 -11.55 8.11
CA ALA A 99 10.78 -11.86 7.77
C ALA A 99 10.69 -12.72 6.49
N ALA A 100 11.46 -12.38 5.46
CA ALA A 100 11.51 -13.16 4.23
C ALA A 100 12.07 -14.57 4.47
N ASP A 101 13.14 -14.69 5.25
CA ASP A 101 13.77 -15.97 5.62
C ASP A 101 12.82 -16.87 6.43
N ALA A 102 11.99 -16.29 7.28
CA ALA A 102 10.97 -17.00 8.04
C ALA A 102 9.75 -17.43 7.22
N GLY A 103 9.70 -17.12 5.90
CA GLY A 103 8.60 -17.50 5.01
C GLY A 103 7.41 -16.54 4.99
N ILE A 104 7.56 -15.32 5.50
CA ILE A 104 6.53 -14.26 5.39
C ILE A 104 6.39 -13.85 3.93
N SER A 105 5.16 -13.88 3.41
CA SER A 105 4.87 -13.50 2.02
C SER A 105 4.66 -12.00 1.83
N ILE A 106 4.15 -11.27 2.83
CA ILE A 106 3.93 -9.83 2.77
C ILE A 106 4.72 -9.13 3.88
N VAL A 107 5.75 -8.39 3.49
CA VAL A 107 6.62 -7.63 4.39
C VAL A 107 6.33 -6.15 4.23
N CYS A 108 5.67 -5.52 5.19
CA CYS A 108 5.31 -4.11 5.15
C CYS A 108 6.24 -3.31 6.06
N CYS A 109 7.20 -2.60 5.48
CA CYS A 109 8.16 -1.78 6.22
C CYS A 109 7.70 -0.33 6.30
N ILE A 110 7.29 0.10 7.50
CA ILE A 110 6.84 1.48 7.76
C ILE A 110 8.01 2.40 8.03
N THR A 111 9.09 1.85 8.56
CA THR A 111 10.29 2.59 8.98
C THR A 111 10.83 3.48 7.87
N GLU A 112 11.06 4.75 8.21
CA GLU A 112 11.74 5.76 7.39
C GLU A 112 13.20 5.88 7.78
N GLY A 113 14.08 6.28 6.84
CA GLY A 113 15.47 6.61 7.11
C GLY A 113 16.42 5.42 7.11
N ILE A 114 16.05 4.32 6.50
CA ILE A 114 16.96 3.19 6.27
C ILE A 114 18.06 3.64 5.31
N PRO A 115 19.35 3.37 5.59
CA PRO A 115 20.43 3.70 4.68
C PRO A 115 20.22 3.09 3.29
N VAL A 116 20.42 3.90 2.24
CA VAL A 116 20.17 3.46 0.85
C VAL A 116 20.98 2.22 0.49
N GLN A 117 22.24 2.13 0.96
CA GLN A 117 23.09 0.96 0.67
C GLN A 117 22.55 -0.32 1.32
N ASP A 118 21.95 -0.22 2.51
CA ASP A 118 21.35 -1.37 3.18
C ASP A 118 20.12 -1.82 2.40
N MET A 119 19.31 -0.89 1.89
CA MET A 119 18.18 -1.21 1.05
C MET A 119 18.58 -1.81 -0.31
N VAL A 120 19.67 -1.34 -0.92
CA VAL A 120 20.20 -1.95 -2.17
C VAL A 120 20.57 -3.42 -1.92
N ARG A 121 21.29 -3.71 -0.82
CA ARG A 121 21.65 -5.08 -0.43
C ARG A 121 20.41 -5.93 -0.12
N THR A 122 19.46 -5.35 0.61
CA THR A 122 18.20 -6.02 0.96
C THR A 122 17.41 -6.37 -0.29
N ARG A 123 17.28 -5.44 -1.24
CA ARG A 123 16.56 -5.66 -2.50
C ARG A 123 17.19 -6.80 -3.31
N SER A 124 18.52 -6.74 -3.53
CA SER A 124 19.25 -7.81 -4.21
C SER A 124 19.02 -9.17 -3.54
N ARG A 125 19.10 -9.20 -2.21
CA ARG A 125 18.90 -10.45 -1.46
C ARG A 125 17.47 -10.99 -1.57
N LEU A 126 16.47 -10.10 -1.55
CA LEU A 126 15.06 -10.49 -1.76
C LEU A 126 14.86 -11.08 -3.15
N ASP A 127 15.40 -10.44 -4.18
CA ASP A 127 15.26 -10.90 -5.57
C ASP A 127 15.95 -12.26 -5.80
N ASP A 128 17.13 -12.44 -5.22
CA ASP A 128 17.94 -13.64 -5.45
C ASP A 128 17.49 -14.84 -4.63
N CYS A 129 17.02 -14.62 -3.38
CA CYS A 129 16.82 -15.68 -2.41
C CYS A 129 15.38 -15.86 -1.94
N TYR A 130 14.55 -14.80 -2.01
CA TYR A 130 13.22 -14.79 -1.41
C TYR A 130 12.11 -14.33 -2.38
N PRO A 131 11.96 -14.97 -3.56
CA PRO A 131 10.99 -14.54 -4.58
C PRO A 131 9.52 -14.67 -4.12
N HIS A 132 9.28 -15.35 -3.01
CA HIS A 132 7.94 -15.47 -2.40
C HIS A 132 7.56 -14.23 -1.57
N ALA A 133 8.53 -13.41 -1.16
CA ALA A 133 8.30 -12.27 -0.28
C ALA A 133 8.07 -10.98 -1.08
N THR A 134 6.93 -10.37 -0.87
CA THR A 134 6.63 -9.05 -1.44
C THR A 134 6.90 -7.97 -0.39
N LEU A 135 7.84 -7.08 -0.67
CA LEU A 135 8.15 -5.93 0.19
C LEU A 135 7.27 -4.73 -0.21
N ILE A 136 6.58 -4.15 0.77
CA ILE A 136 5.85 -2.88 0.69
C ILE A 136 6.63 -1.84 1.48
N GLY A 137 6.96 -0.71 0.86
CA GLY A 137 7.86 0.30 1.42
C GLY A 137 9.35 0.00 1.12
N PRO A 138 10.29 0.51 1.92
CA PRO A 138 10.15 1.24 3.21
C PRO A 138 9.55 2.64 3.07
N ASN A 139 9.44 3.34 4.22
CA ASN A 139 8.91 4.70 4.29
C ASN A 139 7.52 4.82 3.65
N CYS A 140 6.60 3.98 4.07
CA CYS A 140 5.26 3.87 3.50
C CYS A 140 4.17 3.87 4.59
N PRO A 141 2.93 4.25 4.26
CA PRO A 141 1.82 4.19 5.19
C PRO A 141 1.26 2.78 5.40
N GLY A 142 1.69 1.80 4.59
CA GLY A 142 1.22 0.43 4.62
C GLY A 142 0.23 0.07 3.51
N VAL A 143 -0.62 -0.89 3.79
CA VAL A 143 -1.65 -1.40 2.88
C VAL A 143 -2.96 -1.61 3.65
N ILE A 144 -4.08 -1.32 2.98
CA ILE A 144 -5.40 -1.60 3.51
C ILE A 144 -6.33 -2.10 2.40
N THR A 145 -6.91 -3.27 2.60
CA THR A 145 -8.08 -3.74 1.86
C THR A 145 -9.29 -3.49 2.74
N PRO A 146 -10.23 -2.61 2.35
CA PRO A 146 -11.36 -2.26 3.17
C PRO A 146 -12.23 -3.46 3.51
N GLY A 147 -12.60 -3.57 4.79
CA GLY A 147 -13.61 -4.50 5.26
C GLY A 147 -14.99 -3.87 5.20
N LYS A 148 -16.02 -4.72 5.11
CA LYS A 148 -17.40 -4.32 5.25
C LYS A 148 -17.66 -3.84 6.68
N ARG A 149 -18.30 -2.69 6.84
CA ARG A 149 -18.65 -2.15 8.16
C ARG A 149 -19.67 -3.07 8.87
N LEU A 150 -19.44 -3.33 10.14
CA LEU A 150 -20.38 -4.06 10.96
C LEU A 150 -21.66 -3.24 11.21
N PRO A 151 -22.84 -3.88 11.37
CA PRO A 151 -24.13 -3.19 11.57
C PRO A 151 -24.17 -2.30 12.82
N ASP A 152 -23.39 -2.65 13.86
CA ASP A 152 -23.26 -1.86 15.09
C ASP A 152 -22.31 -0.66 14.96
N GLY A 153 -21.67 -0.51 13.79
CA GLY A 153 -20.71 0.55 13.49
C GLY A 153 -19.36 0.42 14.19
N LYS A 154 -19.13 -0.64 14.98
CA LYS A 154 -17.94 -0.78 15.85
C LYS A 154 -16.83 -1.67 15.27
N GLY A 155 -16.70 -1.74 13.96
CA GLY A 155 -15.61 -2.51 13.35
C GLY A 155 -15.89 -2.86 11.90
N PHE A 156 -14.99 -3.68 11.36
CA PHE A 156 -15.03 -4.12 9.97
C PHE A 156 -14.80 -5.63 9.90
N ILE A 157 -15.38 -6.29 8.89
CA ILE A 157 -15.21 -7.71 8.64
C ILE A 157 -14.71 -7.95 7.21
N GLY A 158 -13.85 -8.92 7.05
CA GLY A 158 -13.34 -9.35 5.75
C GLY A 158 -12.21 -8.50 5.18
N GLY A 159 -11.89 -7.36 5.82
CA GLY A 159 -10.77 -6.50 5.43
C GLY A 159 -9.46 -6.80 6.17
N CYS A 160 -8.41 -6.12 5.75
CA CYS A 160 -7.10 -6.17 6.39
C CYS A 160 -6.44 -4.79 6.35
N LYS A 161 -5.96 -4.32 7.48
CA LYS A 161 -5.17 -3.10 7.62
C LYS A 161 -3.80 -3.47 8.17
N ILE A 162 -2.75 -3.08 7.46
CA ILE A 162 -1.35 -3.20 7.89
C ILE A 162 -0.71 -1.83 7.78
N GLY A 163 -0.19 -1.30 8.89
CA GLY A 163 0.49 -0.01 8.93
C GLY A 163 -0.36 1.10 9.55
N ILE A 164 -0.12 2.35 9.12
CA ILE A 164 -0.57 3.56 9.80
C ILE A 164 -1.84 4.21 9.21
N MET A 165 -2.35 3.73 8.07
CA MET A 165 -3.53 4.31 7.42
C MET A 165 -4.74 4.33 8.37
N PRO A 166 -5.51 5.44 8.43
CA PRO A 166 -6.72 5.51 9.25
C PRO A 166 -7.84 4.65 8.63
N GLY A 167 -8.20 3.55 9.30
CA GLY A 167 -9.17 2.57 8.77
C GLY A 167 -10.57 3.15 8.53
N TYR A 168 -11.01 4.09 9.38
CA TYR A 168 -12.37 4.61 9.40
C TYR A 168 -12.75 5.48 8.18
N ILE A 169 -11.77 5.99 7.41
CA ILE A 169 -12.05 6.77 6.20
C ILE A 169 -12.31 5.89 4.96
N HIS A 170 -11.96 4.62 5.04
CA HIS A 170 -12.11 3.69 3.93
C HIS A 170 -13.52 3.16 3.82
N THR A 171 -13.96 2.94 2.58
CA THR A 171 -15.30 2.43 2.26
C THR A 171 -15.17 1.15 1.44
N HIS A 172 -15.73 0.05 1.93
CA HIS A 172 -15.80 -1.19 1.17
C HIS A 172 -16.76 -1.04 -0.03
N ARG A 173 -16.51 -1.75 -1.13
CA ARG A 173 -17.34 -1.72 -2.35
C ARG A 173 -18.83 -1.91 -2.05
N SER A 174 -19.18 -2.86 -1.19
CA SER A 174 -20.59 -3.14 -0.86
C SER A 174 -21.27 -2.04 -0.03
N ASP A 175 -20.50 -1.19 0.61
CA ASP A 175 -20.98 -0.06 1.42
C ASP A 175 -20.96 1.25 0.61
N ALA A 176 -20.41 1.22 -0.60
CA ALA A 176 -20.33 2.36 -1.50
C ALA A 176 -21.63 2.51 -2.30
N PRO A 177 -22.30 3.68 -2.25
CA PRO A 177 -23.55 3.94 -3.00
C PRO A 177 -23.44 3.71 -4.51
N SER A 178 -22.27 3.95 -5.10
CA SER A 178 -22.03 3.71 -6.54
C SER A 178 -21.92 2.23 -6.91
N GLY A 179 -21.64 1.35 -5.94
CA GLY A 179 -21.28 -0.04 -6.19
C GLY A 179 -19.92 -0.23 -6.86
N CYS A 180 -19.18 0.87 -7.09
CA CYS A 180 -17.82 0.86 -7.67
C CYS A 180 -16.75 0.92 -6.58
N ALA A 181 -15.58 0.35 -6.87
CA ALA A 181 -14.40 0.50 -6.03
C ALA A 181 -13.13 0.74 -6.86
N VAL A 182 -12.23 1.53 -6.33
CA VAL A 182 -10.99 1.90 -6.99
C VAL A 182 -9.76 1.47 -6.19
N GLY A 183 -8.71 1.08 -6.90
CA GLY A 183 -7.40 0.90 -6.31
C GLY A 183 -6.71 2.25 -6.10
N ILE A 184 -5.90 2.37 -5.06
CA ILE A 184 -5.09 3.57 -4.82
C ILE A 184 -3.64 3.14 -4.62
N ILE A 185 -2.74 3.71 -5.41
CA ILE A 185 -1.30 3.51 -5.31
C ILE A 185 -0.64 4.85 -5.06
N SER A 186 0.17 4.97 -4.01
CA SER A 186 0.76 6.27 -3.67
C SER A 186 2.16 6.14 -3.08
N ARG A 187 3.02 7.10 -3.42
CA ARG A 187 4.30 7.33 -2.72
C ARG A 187 4.08 8.08 -1.40
N SER A 188 3.01 8.86 -1.30
CA SER A 188 2.70 9.74 -0.17
C SER A 188 1.58 9.17 0.72
N GLY A 189 1.83 9.07 2.03
CA GLY A 189 0.80 8.71 3.00
C GLY A 189 -0.35 9.70 3.04
N THR A 190 -0.06 10.99 3.18
CA THR A 190 -1.06 12.05 3.29
C THR A 190 -1.97 12.14 2.06
N LEU A 191 -1.40 12.09 0.85
CA LEU A 191 -2.19 12.13 -0.38
C LEU A 191 -3.00 10.85 -0.60
N THR A 192 -2.54 9.72 -0.06
CA THR A 192 -3.37 8.49 -0.02
C THR A 192 -4.66 8.74 0.77
N TYR A 193 -4.55 9.34 1.96
CA TYR A 193 -5.72 9.62 2.80
C TYR A 193 -6.67 10.62 2.14
N GLU A 194 -6.14 11.63 1.47
CA GLU A 194 -6.93 12.59 0.70
C GLU A 194 -7.71 11.90 -0.43
N ALA A 195 -7.08 11.06 -1.22
CA ALA A 195 -7.74 10.31 -2.29
C ALA A 195 -8.83 9.37 -1.75
N VAL A 196 -8.55 8.66 -0.64
CA VAL A 196 -9.52 7.80 0.04
C VAL A 196 -10.72 8.60 0.52
N TRP A 197 -10.48 9.74 1.18
CA TRP A 197 -11.55 10.61 1.67
C TRP A 197 -12.45 11.10 0.54
N GLN A 198 -11.84 11.64 -0.53
CA GLN A 198 -12.59 12.16 -1.68
C GLN A 198 -13.42 11.08 -2.36
N THR A 199 -12.86 9.90 -2.60
CA THR A 199 -13.59 8.80 -3.22
C THR A 199 -14.74 8.32 -2.33
N SER A 200 -14.52 8.18 -1.02
CA SER A 200 -15.57 7.82 -0.06
C SER A 200 -16.70 8.84 -0.02
N MET A 201 -16.39 10.15 -0.03
CA MET A 201 -17.39 11.24 -0.08
C MET A 201 -18.19 11.25 -1.38
N LEU A 202 -17.61 10.79 -2.48
CA LEU A 202 -18.29 10.62 -3.77
C LEU A 202 -19.07 9.29 -3.89
N GLY A 203 -19.11 8.51 -2.81
CA GLY A 203 -19.79 7.23 -2.79
C GLY A 203 -19.07 6.12 -3.57
N ILE A 204 -17.77 6.28 -3.78
CA ILE A 204 -16.89 5.28 -4.42
C ILE A 204 -16.11 4.56 -3.32
N GLY A 205 -16.15 3.23 -3.32
CA GLY A 205 -15.36 2.41 -2.43
C GLY A 205 -13.89 2.29 -2.85
N GLN A 206 -13.08 1.67 -2.01
CA GLN A 206 -11.73 1.28 -2.38
C GLN A 206 -11.63 -0.26 -2.39
N SER A 207 -10.93 -0.80 -3.39
CA SER A 207 -10.61 -2.24 -3.44
C SER A 207 -9.38 -2.54 -2.60
N THR A 208 -8.31 -1.79 -2.78
CA THR A 208 -7.11 -1.79 -1.93
C THR A 208 -6.41 -0.44 -2.04
N CYS A 209 -5.91 0.05 -0.92
CA CYS A 209 -5.04 1.23 -0.86
C CYS A 209 -3.63 0.80 -0.49
N LEU A 210 -2.67 1.13 -1.33
CA LEU A 210 -1.29 0.70 -1.23
C LEU A 210 -0.34 1.89 -1.21
N GLY A 211 0.40 2.04 -0.12
CA GLY A 211 1.53 2.96 -0.06
C GLY A 211 2.81 2.25 -0.47
N ILE A 212 3.43 2.66 -1.57
CA ILE A 212 4.68 2.08 -2.05
C ILE A 212 5.93 2.72 -1.45
N GLY A 213 5.75 3.86 -0.75
CA GLY A 213 6.83 4.59 -0.09
C GLY A 213 7.56 5.61 -0.95
N GLY A 214 8.26 6.53 -0.26
CA GLY A 214 8.99 7.65 -0.86
C GLY A 214 10.50 7.42 -0.99
N ASP A 215 11.00 6.26 -0.63
CA ASP A 215 12.44 5.96 -0.71
C ASP A 215 12.86 5.58 -2.14
N PRO A 216 14.12 5.89 -2.54
CA PRO A 216 14.62 5.59 -3.88
C PRO A 216 14.74 4.09 -4.15
N VAL A 217 15.04 3.28 -3.13
CA VAL A 217 15.09 1.82 -3.23
C VAL A 217 13.95 1.26 -2.39
N LYS A 218 12.99 0.66 -3.06
CA LYS A 218 11.76 0.15 -2.47
C LYS A 218 11.46 -1.27 -2.94
N GLY A 219 10.47 -1.87 -2.33
CA GLY A 219 9.94 -3.17 -2.73
C GLY A 219 9.11 -3.07 -4.00
N ILE A 220 7.80 -3.18 -3.83
CA ILE A 220 6.82 -3.04 -4.93
C ILE A 220 6.87 -1.63 -5.55
N ASN A 221 6.79 -1.56 -6.87
CA ASN A 221 6.73 -0.31 -7.64
C ASN A 221 5.33 -0.08 -8.25
N PHE A 222 5.16 1.01 -9.01
CA PHE A 222 3.88 1.32 -9.66
C PHE A 222 3.44 0.24 -10.64
N ILE A 223 4.34 -0.31 -11.46
CA ILE A 223 4.01 -1.31 -12.48
C ILE A 223 3.55 -2.61 -11.83
N ASP A 224 4.23 -3.04 -10.77
CA ASP A 224 3.84 -4.23 -10.01
C ASP A 224 2.41 -4.09 -9.48
N ALA A 225 2.12 -2.97 -8.82
CA ALA A 225 0.81 -2.70 -8.25
C ALA A 225 -0.27 -2.53 -9.32
N LEU A 226 0.01 -1.80 -10.40
CA LEU A 226 -0.90 -1.63 -11.54
C LEU A 226 -1.25 -2.97 -12.19
N SER A 227 -0.26 -3.86 -12.33
CA SER A 227 -0.48 -5.20 -12.87
C SER A 227 -1.46 -6.01 -12.02
N MET A 228 -1.32 -5.95 -10.69
CA MET A 228 -2.25 -6.60 -9.78
C MET A 228 -3.65 -6.00 -9.85
N PHE A 229 -3.79 -4.67 -9.83
CA PHE A 229 -5.09 -4.01 -9.97
C PHE A 229 -5.74 -4.26 -11.33
N ASN A 230 -4.96 -4.37 -12.39
CA ASN A 230 -5.49 -4.68 -13.72
C ASN A 230 -6.15 -6.08 -13.77
N ALA A 231 -5.61 -7.04 -13.03
CA ALA A 231 -6.14 -8.38 -12.91
C ALA A 231 -7.27 -8.53 -11.87
N ASP A 232 -7.36 -7.63 -10.90
CA ASP A 232 -8.33 -7.71 -9.80
C ASP A 232 -9.75 -7.36 -10.25
N GLN A 233 -10.70 -8.27 -10.07
CA GLN A 233 -12.11 -8.08 -10.49
C GLN A 233 -12.87 -7.08 -9.61
N GLU A 234 -12.39 -6.80 -8.40
CA GLU A 234 -13.01 -5.84 -7.48
C GLU A 234 -12.55 -4.39 -7.71
N THR A 235 -11.65 -4.16 -8.67
CA THR A 235 -11.13 -2.84 -9.01
C THR A 235 -11.72 -2.34 -10.33
N ASP A 236 -12.44 -1.22 -10.32
CA ASP A 236 -13.04 -0.59 -11.52
C ASP A 236 -12.12 0.46 -12.17
N GLY A 237 -11.20 1.03 -11.42
CA GLY A 237 -10.21 2.01 -11.85
C GLY A 237 -9.12 2.20 -10.82
N VAL A 238 -8.07 2.95 -11.14
CA VAL A 238 -6.93 3.16 -10.23
C VAL A 238 -6.57 4.63 -10.11
N ILE A 239 -6.31 5.08 -8.89
CA ILE A 239 -5.66 6.37 -8.63
C ILE A 239 -4.18 6.12 -8.39
N MET A 240 -3.32 6.79 -9.17
CA MET A 240 -1.87 6.75 -9.05
C MET A 240 -1.35 8.10 -8.57
N ILE A 241 -0.69 8.13 -7.41
CA ILE A 241 -0.14 9.35 -6.82
C ILE A 241 1.37 9.24 -6.76
N GLY A 242 2.02 10.03 -7.61
CA GLY A 242 3.47 10.15 -7.71
C GLY A 242 3.98 11.49 -7.22
N GLU A 243 5.26 11.70 -7.41
CA GLU A 243 5.95 12.93 -7.04
C GLU A 243 7.15 13.19 -7.97
N ILE A 244 7.80 14.32 -7.80
CA ILE A 244 9.05 14.64 -8.49
C ILE A 244 10.15 13.61 -8.20
N GLY A 245 11.13 13.51 -9.08
CA GLY A 245 12.30 12.64 -8.96
C GLY A 245 12.10 11.23 -9.50
N GLY A 246 13.15 10.68 -10.11
CA GLY A 246 13.14 9.37 -10.76
C GLY A 246 12.21 9.27 -11.97
N GLN A 247 12.07 8.07 -12.53
CA GLN A 247 11.31 7.80 -13.76
C GLN A 247 10.11 6.87 -13.55
N ASP A 248 9.86 6.41 -12.34
CA ASP A 248 8.86 5.36 -12.04
C ASP A 248 7.46 5.70 -12.59
N GLU A 249 7.02 6.96 -12.49
CA GLU A 249 5.70 7.39 -12.96
C GLU A 249 5.64 7.45 -14.50
N THR A 250 6.74 7.84 -15.15
CA THR A 250 6.87 7.85 -16.62
C THR A 250 6.86 6.43 -17.18
N ASP A 251 7.57 5.51 -16.53
CA ASP A 251 7.60 4.10 -16.92
C ASP A 251 6.23 3.44 -16.67
N ALA A 252 5.57 3.77 -15.55
CA ALA A 252 4.20 3.36 -15.28
C ALA A 252 3.23 3.87 -16.36
N GLY A 253 3.36 5.11 -16.83
CA GLY A 253 2.55 5.65 -17.92
C GLY A 253 2.67 4.84 -19.20
N ARG A 254 3.88 4.49 -19.63
CA ARG A 254 4.12 3.63 -20.80
C ARG A 254 3.51 2.24 -20.62
N TRP A 255 3.65 1.67 -19.42
CA TRP A 255 3.06 0.38 -19.10
C TRP A 255 1.52 0.44 -19.12
N ILE A 256 0.91 1.51 -18.58
CA ILE A 256 -0.54 1.75 -18.63
C ILE A 256 -1.02 1.77 -20.07
N GLN A 257 -0.38 2.55 -20.94
CA GLN A 257 -0.74 2.66 -22.35
C GLN A 257 -0.73 1.30 -23.05
N ALA A 258 0.23 0.44 -22.73
CA ALA A 258 0.40 -0.85 -23.40
C ALA A 258 -0.47 -1.98 -22.83
N HIS A 259 -0.79 -1.97 -21.53
CA HIS A 259 -1.32 -3.15 -20.84
C HIS A 259 -2.58 -2.91 -20.02
N MET A 260 -2.83 -1.67 -19.55
CA MET A 260 -3.92 -1.41 -18.62
C MET A 260 -5.28 -1.44 -19.32
N LYS A 261 -6.21 -2.20 -18.79
CA LYS A 261 -7.58 -2.32 -19.29
C LYS A 261 -8.58 -1.47 -18.53
N LYS A 262 -8.15 -0.92 -17.40
CA LYS A 262 -8.98 -0.12 -16.49
C LYS A 262 -8.55 1.35 -16.53
N PRO A 263 -9.48 2.29 -16.34
CA PRO A 263 -9.13 3.70 -16.33
C PRO A 263 -8.21 4.04 -15.16
N VAL A 264 -7.27 4.95 -15.41
CA VAL A 264 -6.33 5.46 -14.40
C VAL A 264 -6.44 6.96 -14.31
N ALA A 265 -6.57 7.47 -13.09
CA ALA A 265 -6.38 8.88 -12.78
C ALA A 265 -5.06 9.04 -12.01
N ALA A 266 -4.34 10.14 -12.21
CA ALA A 266 -3.07 10.37 -11.55
C ALA A 266 -2.93 11.80 -11.04
N PHE A 267 -2.07 11.97 -10.03
CA PHE A 267 -1.58 13.26 -9.57
C PHE A 267 -0.08 13.17 -9.30
N ILE A 268 0.67 14.22 -9.62
CA ILE A 268 2.11 14.33 -9.36
C ILE A 268 2.37 15.51 -8.43
N ALA A 269 2.86 15.19 -7.24
CA ALA A 269 3.23 16.19 -6.24
C ALA A 269 4.54 16.89 -6.58
N GLY A 270 4.70 18.11 -6.07
CA GLY A 270 5.95 18.88 -6.20
C GLY A 270 6.02 19.82 -7.41
N GLN A 271 4.89 20.30 -7.93
CA GLN A 271 4.84 21.23 -9.08
C GLN A 271 5.65 22.51 -8.86
N THR A 272 5.77 22.98 -7.62
CA THR A 272 6.51 24.19 -7.24
C THR A 272 7.88 23.90 -6.64
N ALA A 273 8.33 22.64 -6.70
CA ALA A 273 9.60 22.25 -6.09
C ALA A 273 10.81 22.84 -6.85
N PRO A 274 11.78 23.42 -6.17
CA PRO A 274 13.00 23.91 -6.80
C PRO A 274 13.93 22.73 -7.17
N LYS A 275 14.72 22.90 -8.25
CA LYS A 275 15.73 21.91 -8.67
C LYS A 275 16.78 21.68 -7.58
N GLY A 276 17.20 20.43 -7.46
CA GLY A 276 18.30 20.02 -6.58
C GLY A 276 17.97 20.04 -5.09
N LYS A 277 16.73 20.40 -4.71
CA LYS A 277 16.31 20.38 -3.31
C LYS A 277 15.45 19.14 -3.04
N ARG A 278 15.81 18.40 -1.98
CA ARG A 278 15.00 17.28 -1.47
C ARG A 278 13.70 17.82 -0.85
N MET A 279 12.58 17.24 -1.27
CA MET A 279 11.24 17.67 -0.85
C MET A 279 10.54 16.59 -0.02
N GLY A 280 10.92 16.47 1.25
CA GLY A 280 10.37 15.46 2.16
C GLY A 280 11.00 14.08 1.93
N HIS A 281 10.47 13.32 0.99
CA HIS A 281 10.96 11.97 0.67
C HIS A 281 12.39 11.96 0.12
N ALA A 282 13.14 10.89 0.42
CA ALA A 282 14.52 10.76 -0.04
C ALA A 282 14.64 10.70 -1.57
N GLY A 283 13.63 10.14 -2.25
CA GLY A 283 13.55 10.08 -3.71
C GLY A 283 12.96 11.33 -4.39
N ALA A 284 12.40 12.27 -3.63
CA ALA A 284 11.73 13.46 -4.16
C ALA A 284 12.72 14.61 -4.38
N ILE A 285 13.56 14.48 -5.40
CA ILE A 285 14.55 15.49 -5.81
C ILE A 285 14.59 15.59 -7.34
N ILE A 286 14.52 16.81 -7.87
CA ILE A 286 14.64 17.06 -9.31
C ILE A 286 16.12 17.06 -9.70
N GLY A 287 16.57 15.98 -10.36
CA GLY A 287 17.93 15.84 -10.88
C GLY A 287 18.05 16.26 -12.35
N GLY A 288 16.98 16.15 -13.13
CA GLY A 288 16.95 16.41 -14.57
C GLY A 288 15.68 17.11 -15.07
N ALA A 289 15.55 17.24 -16.39
CA ALA A 289 14.37 17.86 -17.00
C ALA A 289 13.13 16.93 -16.96
N ASN A 290 13.35 15.62 -17.03
CA ASN A 290 12.29 14.62 -17.20
C ASN A 290 11.69 14.16 -15.86
N ASP A 291 12.27 14.52 -14.72
CA ASP A 291 11.81 14.12 -13.38
C ASP A 291 11.13 15.25 -12.61
N THR A 292 10.78 16.34 -13.32
CA THR A 292 9.90 17.40 -12.81
C THR A 292 8.43 16.92 -12.79
N ALA A 293 7.62 17.52 -11.93
CA ALA A 293 6.19 17.21 -11.90
C ALA A 293 5.53 17.46 -13.27
N GLN A 294 5.84 18.58 -13.90
CA GLN A 294 5.28 18.97 -15.21
C GLN A 294 5.59 17.93 -16.28
N ALA A 295 6.86 17.53 -16.43
CA ALA A 295 7.27 16.53 -17.43
C ALA A 295 6.58 15.18 -17.22
N LYS A 296 6.44 14.74 -15.95
CA LYS A 296 5.71 13.51 -15.64
C LYS A 296 4.22 13.61 -15.94
N MET A 297 3.58 14.74 -15.59
CA MET A 297 2.15 14.98 -15.89
C MET A 297 1.89 14.94 -17.39
N GLU A 298 2.75 15.60 -18.20
CA GLU A 298 2.67 15.57 -19.66
C GLU A 298 2.84 14.17 -20.22
N SER A 299 3.83 13.42 -19.73
CA SER A 299 4.07 12.02 -20.13
C SER A 299 2.86 11.13 -19.82
N LEU A 300 2.28 11.26 -18.64
CA LEU A 300 1.09 10.50 -18.24
C LEU A 300 -0.13 10.82 -19.12
N ARG A 301 -0.36 12.10 -19.46
CA ARG A 301 -1.45 12.50 -20.37
C ARG A 301 -1.26 11.89 -21.76
N HIS A 302 -0.04 11.88 -22.29
CA HIS A 302 0.26 11.24 -23.58
C HIS A 302 -0.01 9.72 -23.57
N CYS A 303 0.10 9.10 -22.37
CA CYS A 303 -0.21 7.69 -22.19
C CYS A 303 -1.71 7.41 -21.91
N GLY A 304 -2.58 8.41 -22.00
CA GLY A 304 -4.03 8.25 -21.83
C GLY A 304 -4.50 8.26 -20.37
N VAL A 305 -3.63 8.67 -19.43
CA VAL A 305 -3.98 8.82 -18.01
C VAL A 305 -4.65 10.17 -17.78
N LEU A 306 -5.74 10.19 -17.02
CA LEU A 306 -6.42 11.42 -16.61
C LEU A 306 -5.65 12.05 -15.45
N VAL A 307 -4.95 13.14 -15.71
CA VAL A 307 -4.07 13.80 -14.72
C VAL A 307 -4.79 14.95 -14.05
N ALA A 308 -4.94 14.85 -12.72
CA ALA A 308 -5.47 15.92 -11.87
C ALA A 308 -4.45 17.07 -11.74
N GLU A 309 -4.91 18.33 -11.83
CA GLU A 309 -4.07 19.52 -11.65
C GLU A 309 -3.83 19.82 -10.17
N SER A 310 -4.80 19.49 -9.33
CA SER A 310 -4.77 19.68 -7.88
C SER A 310 -5.02 18.37 -7.16
N PRO A 311 -4.42 18.16 -5.98
CA PRO A 311 -4.76 17.00 -5.16
C PRO A 311 -6.23 16.99 -4.75
N ALA A 312 -6.89 18.14 -4.70
CA ALA A 312 -8.33 18.26 -4.41
C ALA A 312 -9.24 17.67 -5.49
N ASP A 313 -8.71 17.38 -6.68
CA ASP A 313 -9.48 16.86 -7.81
C ASP A 313 -9.33 15.34 -8.03
N LEU A 314 -8.58 14.64 -7.17
CA LEU A 314 -8.29 13.21 -7.31
C LEU A 314 -9.57 12.37 -7.39
N GLY A 315 -10.52 12.60 -6.47
CA GLY A 315 -11.78 11.88 -6.46
C GLY A 315 -12.64 12.16 -7.68
N ARG A 316 -12.72 13.42 -8.14
CA ARG A 316 -13.45 13.78 -9.37
C ARG A 316 -12.81 13.19 -10.62
N SER A 317 -11.48 13.21 -10.68
CA SER A 317 -10.75 12.66 -11.82
C SER A 317 -11.02 11.18 -11.98
N ILE A 318 -10.95 10.39 -10.92
CA ILE A 318 -11.25 8.97 -11.02
C ILE A 318 -12.73 8.69 -11.28
N ALA A 319 -13.66 9.45 -10.67
CA ALA A 319 -15.10 9.33 -10.94
C ALA A 319 -15.40 9.56 -12.43
N THR A 320 -14.79 10.57 -13.03
CA THR A 320 -14.88 10.84 -14.45
C THR A 320 -14.30 9.69 -15.30
N ALA A 321 -13.12 9.21 -14.91
CA ALA A 321 -12.42 8.14 -15.63
C ALA A 321 -13.20 6.81 -15.66
N ILE A 322 -13.89 6.46 -14.55
CA ILE A 322 -14.76 5.26 -14.49
C ILE A 322 -16.20 5.51 -15.00
N GLY A 323 -16.48 6.70 -15.56
CA GLY A 323 -17.77 7.01 -16.17
C GLY A 323 -18.92 7.25 -15.19
N LEU A 324 -18.65 7.54 -13.92
CA LEU A 324 -19.68 7.91 -12.95
C LEU A 324 -20.22 9.31 -13.24
N LYS A 325 -21.55 9.40 -13.43
CA LYS A 325 -22.26 10.69 -13.53
C LYS A 325 -22.25 11.36 -12.15
N MET A 326 -21.45 12.39 -12.00
CA MET A 326 -21.48 13.23 -10.82
C MET A 326 -22.78 14.04 -10.82
N ALA A 327 -23.53 14.02 -9.73
CA ALA A 327 -24.60 15.00 -9.54
C ALA A 327 -23.96 16.39 -9.60
N ALA A 328 -24.56 17.29 -10.40
CA ALA A 328 -24.11 18.68 -10.43
C ALA A 328 -24.04 19.19 -9.00
N SER A 329 -22.88 19.61 -8.55
CA SER A 329 -22.73 20.22 -7.23
C SER A 329 -23.67 21.43 -7.20
N SER A 330 -24.75 21.34 -6.42
CA SER A 330 -25.43 22.54 -5.99
C SER A 330 -24.40 23.36 -5.22
N SER A 331 -23.95 24.43 -5.83
CA SER A 331 -23.18 25.48 -5.18
C SER A 331 -23.99 26.05 -4.03
N ALA A 332 -23.75 25.52 -2.84
CA ALA A 332 -24.18 26.16 -1.61
C ALA A 332 -22.90 26.44 -0.83
N LEU A 333 -22.51 27.71 -0.89
CA LEU A 333 -21.61 28.35 0.05
C LEU A 333 -22.18 28.27 1.45
#